data_f63aa19727066d7169c17103a97b538f
#
_entry.id   f63aa19727066d7169c17103a97b538f
#
_cell.length_a   1.000
_cell.length_b   1.000
_cell.length_c   1.000
_cell.angle_alpha   90.00
_cell.angle_beta   90.00
_cell.angle_gamma   90.00
#
_symmetry.space_group_name_H-M   'P 1'
#
loop_
_entity.id
_entity.type
_entity.pdbx_description
1 polymer ?
#
loop_
_entity_poly.entity_id
_entity_poly.type
_entity_poly.pdbx_seq_one_letter_code
_entity_poly.pdbx_strand_id
1 'polypeptide(L)'
;MSDPDPFDWSGGHPALDLVNSLDERPSGSPIEHLASYRDLLRFAQLARLIPPALAVQLSKGEGPECRRIAARARRLREHVHDLLAAGCAGQPVPQTHLEAITSAIHAAHAARSLVPAPTAPGLARHDWIRPHSPEIPLHACALTVEHLLIEIGPATIHKCAAADCGVFYIDTSKGYRRQWCSMRNCGNRAKQRRWRARMK
;
A
#
# COMPACT_ATOMS: atom_id res chain seq x y z
N MET A 1 -3.27 26.11 -1.30
CA MET A 1 -2.08 25.34 -1.66
C MET A 1 -2.28 23.92 -1.17
N SER A 2 -2.32 22.93 -2.06
CA SER A 2 -2.36 21.51 -1.64
C SER A 2 -1.01 21.16 -1.02
N ASP A 3 -1.02 20.58 0.18
CA ASP A 3 0.17 20.02 0.81
C ASP A 3 0.90 19.08 -0.17
N PRO A 4 2.25 19.10 -0.21
CA PRO A 4 2.99 18.19 -1.06
C PRO A 4 2.63 16.73 -0.76
N ASP A 5 2.62 15.90 -1.80
CA ASP A 5 2.33 14.47 -1.66
C ASP A 5 3.45 13.78 -0.86
N PRO A 6 3.15 13.18 0.31
CA PRO A 6 4.17 12.55 1.15
C PRO A 6 4.45 11.09 0.77
N PHE A 7 3.67 10.48 -0.13
CA PHE A 7 3.74 9.04 -0.40
C PHE A 7 4.75 8.71 -1.51
N ASP A 8 5.41 7.55 -1.36
CA ASP A 8 6.23 6.96 -2.42
C ASP A 8 5.37 6.05 -3.31
N TRP A 9 5.20 6.45 -4.57
CA TRP A 9 4.44 5.71 -5.59
C TRP A 9 5.33 4.81 -6.46
N SER A 10 6.50 4.45 -5.99
CA SER A 10 7.43 3.60 -6.75
C SER A 10 7.13 2.10 -6.67
N GLY A 11 6.15 1.71 -5.87
CA GLY A 11 5.72 0.32 -5.71
C GLY A 11 5.14 -0.29 -6.98
N GLY A 12 4.46 0.52 -7.80
CA GLY A 12 3.82 0.05 -9.03
C GLY A 12 2.48 -0.66 -8.79
N HIS A 13 2.02 -0.71 -7.53
CA HIS A 13 0.70 -1.21 -7.14
C HIS A 13 0.26 -0.55 -5.82
N PRO A 14 -1.02 -0.14 -5.67
CA PRO A 14 -1.48 0.59 -4.48
C PRO A 14 -1.24 -0.15 -3.15
N ALA A 15 -1.29 -1.47 -3.14
CA ALA A 15 -0.97 -2.24 -1.93
C ALA A 15 0.51 -2.17 -1.55
N LEU A 16 1.43 -2.09 -2.52
CA LEU A 16 2.85 -1.86 -2.24
C LEU A 16 3.10 -0.43 -1.79
N ASP A 17 2.43 0.56 -2.40
CA ASP A 17 2.52 1.95 -1.98
C ASP A 17 1.95 2.14 -0.56
N LEU A 18 0.91 1.37 -0.18
CA LEU A 18 0.44 1.29 1.21
C LEU A 18 1.55 0.78 2.15
N VAL A 19 2.25 -0.30 1.76
CA VAL A 19 3.37 -0.84 2.55
C VAL A 19 4.51 0.18 2.67
N ASN A 20 4.80 0.88 1.59
CA ASN A 20 5.84 1.90 1.50
C ASN A 20 5.48 3.21 2.23
N SER A 21 4.24 3.38 2.71
CA SER A 21 3.82 4.54 3.49
C SER A 21 4.46 4.66 4.89
N LEU A 22 5.19 3.65 5.34
CA LEU A 22 6.18 3.78 6.41
C LEU A 22 7.57 3.81 5.77
N ASP A 23 8.11 4.98 5.58
CA ASP A 23 9.39 5.20 4.90
C ASP A 23 10.59 5.02 5.86
N GLU A 24 11.77 4.91 5.28
CA GLU A 24 13.05 4.78 6.01
C GLU A 24 13.07 3.68 7.09
N ARG A 25 12.32 2.60 6.93
CA ARG A 25 12.26 1.47 7.88
C ARG A 25 13.62 0.99 8.38
N PRO A 26 14.68 0.88 7.55
CA PRO A 26 15.98 0.42 8.01
C PRO A 26 16.81 1.48 8.73
N SER A 27 16.41 2.75 8.75
CA SER A 27 17.19 3.85 9.31
C SER A 27 17.17 3.89 10.85
N GLY A 28 16.29 3.12 11.50
CA GLY A 28 16.02 3.21 12.95
C GLY A 28 15.16 4.42 13.36
N SER A 29 14.78 5.28 12.40
CA SER A 29 13.88 6.42 12.61
C SER A 29 12.86 6.48 11.45
N PRO A 30 11.94 5.51 11.37
CA PRO A 30 11.00 5.44 10.26
C PRO A 30 10.04 6.64 10.25
N ILE A 31 9.66 7.07 9.04
CA ILE A 31 8.75 8.19 8.83
C ILE A 31 7.35 7.63 8.54
N GLU A 32 6.40 7.92 9.43
CA GLU A 32 5.01 7.46 9.33
C GLU A 32 4.15 8.44 8.50
N HIS A 33 3.74 8.03 7.31
CA HIS A 33 2.87 8.83 6.43
C HIS A 33 1.38 8.53 6.58
N LEU A 34 1.00 7.52 7.39
CA LEU A 34 -0.39 7.23 7.77
C LEU A 34 -0.64 7.50 9.25
N ALA A 35 -0.20 8.64 9.76
CA ALA A 35 -0.30 9.00 11.17
C ALA A 35 -1.75 9.17 11.64
N SER A 36 -2.63 9.67 10.77
CA SER A 36 -4.03 10.00 11.06
C SER A 36 -5.01 9.37 10.07
N TYR A 37 -6.31 9.45 10.39
CA TYR A 37 -7.38 9.07 9.47
C TYR A 37 -7.41 9.95 8.20
N ARG A 38 -7.04 11.23 8.33
CA ARG A 38 -6.93 12.14 7.21
C ARG A 38 -5.85 11.70 6.22
N ASP A 39 -4.74 11.17 6.73
CA ASP A 39 -3.66 10.64 5.89
C ASP A 39 -4.11 9.38 5.16
N LEU A 40 -4.87 8.49 5.83
CA LEU A 40 -5.46 7.32 5.21
C LEU A 40 -6.44 7.69 4.08
N LEU A 41 -7.31 8.69 4.30
CA LEU A 41 -8.20 9.21 3.27
C LEU A 41 -7.42 9.77 2.08
N ARG A 42 -6.38 10.55 2.36
CA ARG A 42 -5.53 11.15 1.34
C ARG A 42 -4.82 10.06 0.53
N PHE A 43 -4.25 9.07 1.20
CA PHE A 43 -3.66 7.90 0.54
C PHE A 43 -4.68 7.21 -0.38
N ALA A 44 -5.84 6.82 0.15
CA ALA A 44 -6.86 6.11 -0.61
C ALA A 44 -7.37 6.91 -1.82
N GLN A 45 -7.47 8.25 -1.70
CA GLN A 45 -7.82 9.13 -2.81
C GLN A 45 -6.72 9.19 -3.87
N LEU A 46 -5.46 9.44 -3.48
CA LEU A 46 -4.34 9.56 -4.40
C LEU A 46 -4.02 8.23 -5.09
N ALA A 47 -4.14 7.12 -4.37
CA ALA A 47 -4.06 5.76 -4.91
C ALA A 47 -5.27 5.37 -5.78
N ARG A 48 -6.27 6.27 -5.95
CA ARG A 48 -7.52 6.05 -6.72
C ARG A 48 -8.36 4.86 -6.22
N LEU A 49 -8.26 4.54 -4.94
CA LEU A 49 -9.05 3.49 -4.29
C LEU A 49 -10.45 3.97 -3.92
N ILE A 50 -10.62 5.28 -3.72
CA ILE A 50 -11.91 5.93 -3.48
C ILE A 50 -12.04 7.20 -4.35
N PRO A 51 -13.28 7.58 -4.72
CA PRO A 51 -13.51 8.82 -5.47
C PRO A 51 -13.15 10.06 -4.62
N PRO A 52 -12.66 11.17 -5.24
CA PRO A 52 -12.36 12.41 -4.53
C PRO A 52 -13.55 12.98 -3.74
N ALA A 53 -14.76 12.91 -4.31
CA ALA A 53 -15.98 13.38 -3.64
C ALA A 53 -16.25 12.63 -2.33
N LEU A 54 -16.03 11.32 -2.30
CA LEU A 54 -16.16 10.51 -1.09
C LEU A 54 -15.08 10.86 -0.06
N ALA A 55 -13.84 11.07 -0.48
CA ALA A 55 -12.76 11.49 0.41
C ALA A 55 -13.09 12.83 1.11
N VAL A 56 -13.62 13.82 0.36
CA VAL A 56 -14.08 15.09 0.92
C VAL A 56 -15.22 14.89 1.92
N GLN A 57 -16.17 14.02 1.62
CA GLN A 57 -17.28 13.70 2.51
C GLN A 57 -16.81 13.09 3.83
N LEU A 58 -15.93 12.09 3.75
CA LEU A 58 -15.41 11.37 4.91
C LEU A 58 -14.39 12.19 5.71
N SER A 59 -13.78 13.22 5.13
CA SER A 59 -12.82 14.10 5.82
C SER A 59 -13.42 14.93 6.97
N LYS A 60 -14.75 15.00 7.03
CA LYS A 60 -15.49 15.61 8.15
C LYS A 60 -15.53 14.73 9.40
N GLY A 61 -15.17 13.45 9.27
CA GLY A 61 -15.12 12.49 10.37
C GLY A 61 -13.91 12.74 11.26
N GLU A 62 -14.16 12.76 12.56
CA GLU A 62 -13.16 12.91 13.61
C GLU A 62 -13.49 11.99 14.80
N GLY A 63 -12.57 11.91 15.74
CA GLY A 63 -12.82 11.24 17.01
C GLY A 63 -12.22 9.83 17.13
N PRO A 64 -12.63 9.07 18.16
CA PRO A 64 -12.00 7.78 18.52
C PRO A 64 -12.15 6.71 17.45
N GLU A 65 -13.26 6.70 16.72
CA GLU A 65 -13.50 5.74 15.64
C GLU A 65 -12.52 5.94 14.49
N CYS A 66 -12.35 7.16 14.00
CA CYS A 66 -11.39 7.48 12.94
C CYS A 66 -9.97 7.12 13.33
N ARG A 67 -9.56 7.37 14.60
CA ARG A 67 -8.24 6.95 15.10
C ARG A 67 -8.08 5.43 15.10
N ARG A 68 -9.12 4.67 15.49
CA ARG A 68 -9.10 3.19 15.45
C ARG A 68 -8.96 2.67 14.02
N ILE A 69 -9.65 3.28 13.05
CA ILE A 69 -9.57 2.90 11.64
C ILE A 69 -8.16 3.14 11.10
N ALA A 70 -7.55 4.30 11.35
CA ALA A 70 -6.17 4.57 10.96
C ALA A 70 -5.18 3.58 11.59
N ALA A 71 -5.35 3.25 12.86
CA ALA A 71 -4.53 2.24 13.53
C ALA A 71 -4.72 0.84 12.92
N ARG A 72 -5.93 0.47 12.50
CA ARG A 72 -6.19 -0.80 11.79
C ARG A 72 -5.53 -0.82 10.41
N ALA A 73 -5.54 0.30 9.68
CA ALA A 73 -4.86 0.42 8.39
C ALA A 73 -3.35 0.24 8.53
N ARG A 74 -2.73 0.85 9.55
CA ARG A 74 -1.31 0.63 9.84
C ARG A 74 -1.02 -0.83 10.19
N ARG A 75 -1.85 -1.49 11.01
CA ARG A 75 -1.68 -2.93 11.31
C ARG A 75 -1.79 -3.79 10.06
N LEU A 76 -2.78 -3.55 9.19
CA LEU A 76 -2.90 -4.24 7.91
C LEU A 76 -1.62 -4.07 7.09
N ARG A 77 -1.10 -2.85 6.99
CA ARG A 77 0.17 -2.54 6.32
C ARG A 77 1.33 -3.38 6.86
N GLU A 78 1.48 -3.48 8.19
CA GLU A 78 2.57 -4.26 8.81
C GLU A 78 2.42 -5.75 8.51
N HIS A 79 1.20 -6.31 8.58
CA HIS A 79 0.98 -7.71 8.20
C HIS A 79 1.36 -7.98 6.74
N VAL A 80 1.02 -7.07 5.82
CA VAL A 80 1.41 -7.19 4.41
C VAL A 80 2.91 -7.04 4.24
N HIS A 81 3.56 -6.09 4.93
CA HIS A 81 5.00 -5.92 4.92
C HIS A 81 5.73 -7.20 5.30
N ASP A 82 5.35 -7.82 6.42
CA ASP A 82 6.03 -9.00 6.97
C ASP A 82 5.82 -10.24 6.06
N LEU A 83 4.62 -10.35 5.48
CA LEU A 83 4.34 -11.39 4.48
C LEU A 83 5.23 -11.23 3.24
N LEU A 84 5.34 -10.01 2.70
CA LEU A 84 6.18 -9.72 1.54
C LEU A 84 7.68 -9.90 1.86
N ALA A 85 8.11 -9.51 3.06
CA ALA A 85 9.49 -9.68 3.50
C ALA A 85 9.87 -11.16 3.57
N ALA A 86 9.00 -12.01 4.13
CA ALA A 86 9.20 -13.47 4.14
C ALA A 86 9.27 -14.03 2.71
N GLY A 87 8.34 -13.65 1.84
CA GLY A 87 8.32 -14.08 0.43
C GLY A 87 9.59 -13.69 -0.33
N CYS A 88 10.04 -12.44 -0.20
CA CYS A 88 11.29 -11.97 -0.84
C CYS A 88 12.55 -12.65 -0.27
N ALA A 89 12.49 -13.14 0.98
CA ALA A 89 13.57 -13.91 1.61
C ALA A 89 13.50 -15.42 1.31
N GLY A 90 12.51 -15.88 0.53
CA GLY A 90 12.28 -17.30 0.27
C GLY A 90 11.87 -18.11 1.50
N GLN A 91 11.30 -17.45 2.51
CA GLN A 91 10.85 -18.07 3.74
C GLN A 91 9.37 -18.46 3.64
N PRO A 92 8.90 -19.42 4.44
CA PRO A 92 7.48 -19.75 4.53
C PRO A 92 6.64 -18.54 4.88
N VAL A 93 5.46 -18.42 4.26
CA VAL A 93 4.51 -17.36 4.56
C VAL A 93 4.01 -17.49 6.01
N PRO A 94 4.15 -16.47 6.85
CA PRO A 94 3.69 -16.53 8.24
C PRO A 94 2.16 -16.58 8.31
N GLN A 95 1.62 -17.68 8.81
CA GLN A 95 0.17 -17.96 8.83
C GLN A 95 -0.62 -16.88 9.60
N THR A 96 -0.09 -16.37 10.71
CA THR A 96 -0.75 -15.33 11.51
C THR A 96 -0.96 -14.02 10.76
N HIS A 97 -0.02 -13.64 9.89
CA HIS A 97 -0.16 -12.46 9.05
C HIS A 97 -1.20 -12.68 7.95
N LEU A 98 -1.21 -13.87 7.35
CA LEU A 98 -2.20 -14.23 6.33
C LEU A 98 -3.63 -14.25 6.90
N GLU A 99 -3.83 -14.79 8.11
CA GLU A 99 -5.12 -14.78 8.81
C GLU A 99 -5.61 -13.36 9.11
N ALA A 100 -4.73 -12.48 9.59
CA ALA A 100 -5.08 -11.08 9.85
C ALA A 100 -5.47 -10.33 8.57
N ILE A 101 -4.74 -10.56 7.47
CA ILE A 101 -5.07 -9.99 6.15
C ILE A 101 -6.41 -10.55 5.66
N THR A 102 -6.64 -11.87 5.76
CA THR A 102 -7.89 -12.53 5.38
C THR A 102 -9.07 -11.94 6.14
N SER A 103 -8.93 -11.72 7.45
CA SER A 103 -9.99 -11.07 8.25
C SER A 103 -10.34 -9.67 7.74
N ALA A 104 -9.34 -8.86 7.37
CA ALA A 104 -9.57 -7.53 6.82
C ALA A 104 -10.26 -7.58 5.43
N ILE A 105 -9.89 -8.55 4.60
CA ILE A 105 -10.50 -8.79 3.28
C ILE A 105 -11.96 -9.23 3.44
N HIS A 106 -12.27 -10.18 4.33
CA HIS A 106 -13.64 -10.61 4.61
C HIS A 106 -14.52 -9.45 5.07
N ALA A 107 -14.02 -8.59 5.97
CA ALA A 107 -14.74 -7.39 6.40
C ALA A 107 -15.02 -6.43 5.24
N ALA A 108 -14.08 -6.28 4.31
CA ALA A 108 -14.23 -5.43 3.13
C ALA A 108 -15.25 -5.99 2.14
N HIS A 109 -15.27 -7.32 1.90
CA HIS A 109 -16.28 -7.97 1.07
C HIS A 109 -17.67 -7.88 1.71
N ALA A 110 -17.79 -8.13 3.00
CA ALA A 110 -19.06 -8.01 3.74
C ALA A 110 -19.64 -6.58 3.76
N ALA A 111 -18.80 -5.56 3.52
CA ALA A 111 -19.23 -4.17 3.44
C ALA A 111 -19.76 -3.76 2.05
N ARG A 112 -19.77 -4.67 1.06
CA ARG A 112 -20.21 -4.40 -0.32
C ARG A 112 -21.34 -5.31 -0.75
N SER A 113 -22.12 -4.84 -1.72
CA SER A 113 -23.15 -5.62 -2.42
C SER A 113 -23.05 -5.41 -3.93
N LEU A 114 -23.64 -6.31 -4.68
CA LEU A 114 -23.84 -6.13 -6.13
C LEU A 114 -25.05 -5.22 -6.36
N VAL A 115 -24.87 -4.22 -7.21
CA VAL A 115 -25.92 -3.34 -7.68
C VAL A 115 -25.93 -3.35 -9.22
N PRO A 116 -27.09 -3.11 -9.88
CA PRO A 116 -27.16 -3.03 -11.34
C PRO A 116 -26.20 -1.98 -11.89
N ALA A 117 -25.56 -2.27 -13.03
CA ALA A 117 -24.64 -1.36 -13.70
C ALA A 117 -25.00 -1.21 -15.18
N PRO A 118 -26.07 -0.45 -15.50
CA PRO A 118 -26.60 -0.39 -16.87
C PRO A 118 -25.67 0.27 -17.88
N THR A 119 -24.67 1.03 -17.42
CA THR A 119 -23.70 1.74 -18.27
C THR A 119 -22.28 1.18 -18.22
N ALA A 120 -22.03 0.17 -17.40
CA ALA A 120 -20.72 -0.48 -17.31
C ALA A 120 -20.64 -1.69 -18.26
N PRO A 121 -19.45 -2.21 -18.56
CA PRO A 121 -19.30 -3.40 -19.41
C PRO A 121 -19.91 -4.68 -18.83
N GLY A 122 -20.23 -4.71 -17.54
CA GLY A 122 -20.89 -5.83 -16.84
C GLY A 122 -22.36 -5.53 -16.50
N LEU A 123 -23.11 -6.58 -16.10
CA LEU A 123 -24.50 -6.44 -15.67
C LEU A 123 -24.64 -5.80 -14.27
N ALA A 124 -23.58 -5.90 -13.45
CA ALA A 124 -23.55 -5.41 -12.08
C ALA A 124 -22.17 -4.87 -11.71
N ARG A 125 -22.14 -4.05 -10.69
CA ARG A 125 -20.90 -3.57 -10.05
C ARG A 125 -21.00 -3.72 -8.53
N HIS A 126 -19.87 -3.74 -7.88
CA HIS A 126 -19.83 -3.62 -6.42
C HIS A 126 -20.12 -2.18 -5.99
N ASP A 127 -20.91 -2.04 -4.92
CA ASP A 127 -21.12 -0.77 -4.24
C ASP A 127 -21.09 -0.95 -2.71
N TRP A 128 -20.78 0.11 -1.98
CA TRP A 128 -20.73 0.07 -0.52
C TRP A 128 -22.15 0.03 0.06
N ILE A 129 -22.44 -0.95 0.92
CA ILE A 129 -23.75 -1.06 1.61
C ILE A 129 -24.03 0.20 2.43
N ARG A 130 -22.99 0.76 3.04
CA ARG A 130 -23.04 2.05 3.75
C ARG A 130 -22.13 3.05 3.06
N PRO A 131 -22.63 3.85 2.10
CA PRO A 131 -21.80 4.67 1.19
C PRO A 131 -21.03 5.79 1.88
N HIS A 132 -21.31 6.05 3.16
CA HIS A 132 -20.61 7.07 3.97
C HIS A 132 -19.92 6.46 5.20
N SER A 133 -19.69 5.16 5.22
CA SER A 133 -18.96 4.52 6.32
C SER A 133 -17.52 5.02 6.39
N PRO A 134 -17.05 5.43 7.57
CA PRO A 134 -15.65 5.82 7.74
C PRO A 134 -14.65 4.67 7.52
N GLU A 135 -15.11 3.42 7.48
CA GLU A 135 -14.26 2.25 7.21
C GLU A 135 -13.92 2.04 5.74
N ILE A 136 -14.60 2.72 4.80
CA ILE A 136 -14.39 2.55 3.35
C ILE A 136 -12.93 2.65 2.94
N PRO A 137 -12.13 3.63 3.35
CA PRO A 137 -10.73 3.71 2.93
C PRO A 137 -9.89 2.52 3.41
N LEU A 138 -10.14 2.00 4.61
CA LEU A 138 -9.50 0.77 5.10
C LEU A 138 -9.93 -0.45 4.28
N HIS A 139 -11.23 -0.59 4.00
CA HIS A 139 -11.75 -1.68 3.18
C HIS A 139 -11.20 -1.63 1.75
N ALA A 140 -11.10 -0.45 1.16
CA ALA A 140 -10.50 -0.27 -0.16
C ALA A 140 -9.01 -0.67 -0.18
N CYS A 141 -8.26 -0.36 0.89
CA CYS A 141 -6.89 -0.85 1.06
C CYS A 141 -6.84 -2.39 1.18
N ALA A 142 -7.75 -3.02 1.93
CA ALA A 142 -7.78 -4.49 2.06
C ALA A 142 -8.06 -5.19 0.73
N LEU A 143 -8.96 -4.65 -0.09
CA LEU A 143 -9.26 -5.20 -1.42
C LEU A 143 -8.10 -5.05 -2.40
N THR A 144 -7.35 -3.95 -2.34
CA THR A 144 -6.16 -3.82 -3.19
C THR A 144 -5.03 -4.75 -2.73
N VAL A 145 -4.95 -5.06 -1.42
CA VAL A 145 -4.04 -6.10 -0.90
C VAL A 145 -4.43 -7.47 -1.43
N GLU A 146 -5.71 -7.84 -1.40
CA GLU A 146 -6.21 -9.08 -2.00
C GLU A 146 -5.79 -9.21 -3.47
N HIS A 147 -6.04 -8.16 -4.27
CA HIS A 147 -5.65 -8.12 -5.67
C HIS A 147 -4.13 -8.35 -5.86
N LEU A 148 -3.29 -7.70 -5.06
CA LEU A 148 -1.84 -7.90 -5.10
C LEU A 148 -1.47 -9.37 -4.86
N LEU A 149 -2.03 -9.97 -3.80
CA LEU A 149 -1.65 -11.31 -3.35
C LEU A 149 -2.15 -12.43 -4.28
N ILE A 150 -3.23 -12.21 -5.01
CA ILE A 150 -3.84 -13.20 -5.91
C ILE A 150 -3.34 -13.03 -7.34
N GLU A 151 -3.30 -11.79 -7.85
CA GLU A 151 -3.10 -11.53 -9.27
C GLU A 151 -1.62 -11.28 -9.63
N ILE A 152 -0.80 -10.86 -8.67
CA ILE A 152 0.59 -10.51 -8.93
C ILE A 152 1.51 -11.67 -8.53
N GLY A 153 2.23 -12.21 -9.51
CA GLY A 153 3.17 -13.30 -9.28
C GLY A 153 4.31 -12.90 -8.31
N PRO A 154 4.61 -13.74 -7.31
CA PRO A 154 5.60 -13.40 -6.28
C PRO A 154 7.00 -13.13 -6.84
N ALA A 155 7.36 -13.75 -7.99
CA ALA A 155 8.64 -13.53 -8.66
C ALA A 155 8.82 -12.10 -9.21
N THR A 156 7.75 -11.30 -9.30
CA THR A 156 7.80 -9.91 -9.79
C THR A 156 7.90 -8.88 -8.67
N ILE A 157 7.64 -9.27 -7.43
CA ILE A 157 7.70 -8.38 -6.27
C ILE A 157 9.11 -8.44 -5.68
N HIS A 158 9.78 -7.30 -5.64
CA HIS A 158 11.14 -7.17 -5.14
C HIS A 158 11.23 -6.13 -4.02
N LYS A 159 12.20 -6.35 -3.11
CA LYS A 159 12.64 -5.33 -2.15
C LYS A 159 13.83 -4.58 -2.71
N CYS A 160 13.88 -3.27 -2.53
CA CYS A 160 15.00 -2.44 -2.98
C CYS A 160 16.33 -2.91 -2.37
N ALA A 161 17.36 -3.07 -3.21
CA ALA A 161 18.68 -3.54 -2.81
C ALA A 161 19.53 -2.49 -2.07
N ALA A 162 19.03 -1.25 -1.88
CA ALA A 162 19.71 -0.24 -1.08
C ALA A 162 19.52 -0.56 0.40
N ALA A 163 20.62 -0.66 1.16
CA ALA A 163 20.60 -1.03 2.58
C ALA A 163 19.80 -0.06 3.46
N ASP A 164 19.67 1.19 3.03
CA ASP A 164 18.93 2.27 3.67
C ASP A 164 17.51 2.47 3.10
N CYS A 165 16.97 1.48 2.34
CA CYS A 165 15.67 1.55 1.69
C CYS A 165 14.84 0.31 2.01
N GLY A 166 13.61 0.52 2.48
CA GLY A 166 12.67 -0.56 2.81
C GLY A 166 11.59 -0.81 1.75
N VAL A 167 11.66 -0.11 0.60
CA VAL A 167 10.61 -0.06 -0.42
C VAL A 167 10.46 -1.40 -1.14
N PHE A 168 9.21 -1.87 -1.26
CA PHE A 168 8.81 -2.95 -2.15
C PHE A 168 8.28 -2.39 -3.47
N TYR A 169 8.57 -3.07 -4.59
CA TYR A 169 8.12 -2.65 -5.92
C TYR A 169 7.89 -3.85 -6.84
N ILE A 170 7.06 -3.65 -7.87
CA ILE A 170 6.92 -4.61 -8.96
C ILE A 170 8.02 -4.35 -10.00
N ASP A 171 8.77 -5.38 -10.32
CA ASP A 171 9.74 -5.33 -11.41
C ASP A 171 9.06 -5.65 -12.75
N THR A 172 8.83 -4.62 -13.55
CA THR A 172 8.30 -4.72 -14.91
C THR A 172 9.40 -4.68 -15.97
N SER A 173 10.67 -4.74 -15.57
CA SER A 173 11.80 -4.71 -16.51
C SER A 173 11.95 -6.02 -17.28
N LYS A 174 12.49 -5.94 -18.49
CA LYS A 174 12.78 -7.13 -19.30
C LYS A 174 13.77 -8.04 -18.56
N GLY A 175 13.29 -9.23 -18.15
CA GLY A 175 14.06 -10.24 -17.43
C GLY A 175 14.18 -10.01 -15.93
N TYR A 176 13.33 -9.18 -15.32
CA TYR A 176 13.20 -8.98 -13.86
C TYR A 176 14.55 -8.70 -13.18
N ARG A 177 15.33 -7.73 -13.70
CA ARG A 177 16.69 -7.42 -13.24
C ARG A 177 16.82 -6.07 -12.53
N ARG A 178 15.71 -5.40 -12.26
CA ARG A 178 15.69 -4.14 -11.53
C ARG A 178 16.11 -4.37 -10.07
N GLN A 179 17.16 -3.67 -9.63
CA GLN A 179 17.69 -3.77 -8.27
C GLN A 179 17.19 -2.66 -7.33
N TRP A 180 16.69 -1.56 -7.89
CA TRP A 180 16.36 -0.34 -7.14
C TRP A 180 14.90 0.04 -7.35
N CYS A 181 14.23 0.46 -6.28
CA CYS A 181 12.86 1.01 -6.36
C CYS A 181 12.78 2.22 -7.31
N SER A 182 13.87 2.99 -7.42
CA SER A 182 13.99 4.11 -8.35
C SER A 182 15.45 4.30 -8.75
N MET A 183 15.71 4.42 -10.05
CA MET A 183 17.04 4.80 -10.57
C MET A 183 17.40 6.23 -10.19
N ARG A 184 16.41 7.14 -10.13
CA ARG A 184 16.60 8.55 -9.77
C ARG A 184 17.08 8.72 -8.32
N ASN A 185 16.61 7.88 -7.41
CA ASN A 185 16.95 7.92 -5.98
C ASN A 185 17.99 6.84 -5.63
N CYS A 186 17.55 5.63 -5.33
CA CYS A 186 18.43 4.56 -4.82
C CYS A 186 19.51 4.14 -5.80
N GLY A 187 19.21 4.10 -7.11
CA GLY A 187 20.22 3.79 -8.13
C GLY A 187 21.34 4.83 -8.20
N ASN A 188 21.00 6.12 -8.16
CA ASN A 188 21.99 7.19 -8.16
C ASN A 188 22.80 7.22 -6.86
N ARG A 189 22.16 7.02 -5.68
CA ARG A 189 22.89 6.89 -4.40
C ARG A 189 23.88 5.72 -4.45
N ALA A 190 23.49 4.59 -4.99
CA ALA A 190 24.37 3.43 -5.13
C ALA A 190 25.55 3.68 -6.07
N LYS A 191 25.35 4.39 -7.20
CA LYS A 191 26.42 4.83 -8.10
C LYS A 191 27.41 5.75 -7.40
N GLN A 192 26.91 6.75 -6.65
CA GLN A 192 27.76 7.69 -5.92
C GLN A 192 28.58 6.99 -4.82
N ARG A 193 27.97 6.05 -4.07
CA ARG A 193 28.70 5.23 -3.08
C ARG A 193 29.84 4.43 -3.72
N ARG A 194 29.59 3.76 -4.84
CA ARG A 194 30.62 3.00 -5.58
C ARG A 194 31.74 3.91 -6.09
N TRP A 195 31.41 5.08 -6.61
CA TRP A 195 32.39 6.05 -7.06
C TRP A 195 33.29 6.52 -5.92
N ARG A 196 32.72 6.93 -4.79
CA ARG A 196 33.49 7.36 -3.60
C ARG A 196 34.39 6.25 -3.05
N ALA A 197 33.96 4.99 -3.08
CA ALA A 197 34.75 3.86 -2.62
C ALA A 197 35.98 3.55 -3.52
N ARG A 198 35.95 3.97 -4.82
CA ARG A 198 37.07 3.82 -5.75
C ARG A 198 38.09 4.96 -5.65
N MET A 199 37.75 6.05 -5.01
CA MET A 199 38.61 7.23 -4.86
C MET A 199 39.39 7.23 -3.51
N LYS A 200 39.13 6.24 -2.66
CA LYS A 200 39.89 5.96 -1.43
C LYS A 200 40.90 4.85 -1.68
#